data_b93337310a8dc723c01041fa5574867b
#
_entry.id   b93337310a8dc723c01041fa5574867b
#
_cell.length_a   1.000
_cell.length_b   1.000
_cell.length_c   1.000
_cell.angle_alpha   90.00
_cell.angle_beta   90.00
_cell.angle_gamma   90.00
#
_symmetry.space_group_name_H-M   'P 1'
#
loop_
_entity.id
_entity.type
_entity.pdbx_description
1 polymer ?
#
loop_
_entity_poly.entity_id
_entity_poly.type
_entity_poly.pdbx_seq_one_letter_code
_entity_poly.pdbx_strand_id
1 'polypeptide(L)'
;MKQVALFVNHPKCSIQSINGIISALGNNKYKIFTKHEVEDNFFDDVDIVCIPGGVGDADSYDYSLIRHAPAIKKHVDEGKKYIGICMGAYWADSLYLNILPGVKIEQYIIQPSTCTHRPHAKAMDIEWMGSKEKMYFYDGCTFKGSNFNTIALYPNGMPAAIIKDNIGLIGVHPESEEVWYHYHSWMKRHWHGGRHHNLLRDFVFNLVT
;
A
#
# COMPACT_ATOMS: atom_id res chain seq x y z
N MET A 1 -19.13 -5.89 7.19
CA MET A 1 -18.82 -5.48 5.81
C MET A 1 -18.45 -4.01 5.88
N LYS A 2 -17.27 -3.64 5.39
CA LYS A 2 -16.76 -2.26 5.42
C LYS A 2 -17.01 -1.57 4.09
N GLN A 3 -17.13 -0.24 4.13
CA GLN A 3 -17.14 0.60 2.93
C GLN A 3 -15.70 1.05 2.64
N VAL A 4 -15.12 0.58 1.54
CA VAL A 4 -13.75 0.90 1.13
C VAL A 4 -13.80 1.87 -0.05
N ALA A 5 -13.27 3.08 0.12
CA ALA A 5 -13.00 3.97 -1.00
C ALA A 5 -11.67 3.57 -1.65
N LEU A 6 -11.70 3.23 -2.91
CA LEU A 6 -10.54 2.74 -3.67
C LEU A 6 -10.19 3.71 -4.78
N PHE A 7 -8.98 4.24 -4.74
CA PHE A 7 -8.49 5.17 -5.75
C PHE A 7 -8.18 4.47 -7.07
N VAL A 8 -8.69 5.01 -8.16
CA VAL A 8 -8.49 4.51 -9.52
C VAL A 8 -8.11 5.67 -10.44
N ASN A 9 -6.94 5.63 -11.04
CA ASN A 9 -6.51 6.62 -12.04
C ASN A 9 -5.57 6.00 -13.07
N HIS A 10 -6.15 5.32 -14.06
CA HIS A 10 -5.37 4.74 -15.16
C HIS A 10 -4.77 5.85 -16.05
N PRO A 11 -3.51 5.75 -16.50
CA PRO A 11 -2.56 4.65 -16.29
C PRO A 11 -1.66 4.81 -15.04
N LYS A 12 -1.81 5.87 -14.26
CA LYS A 12 -0.90 6.19 -13.14
C LYS A 12 -1.05 5.26 -11.95
N CYS A 13 -2.26 4.81 -11.58
CA CYS A 13 -2.41 3.69 -10.68
C CYS A 13 -2.41 2.36 -11.41
N SER A 14 -1.90 1.32 -10.78
CA SER A 14 -1.91 -0.02 -11.35
C SER A 14 -3.31 -0.64 -11.24
N ILE A 15 -3.96 -0.88 -12.36
CA ILE A 15 -5.25 -1.62 -12.39
C ILE A 15 -5.07 -3.03 -11.80
N GLN A 16 -3.92 -3.63 -11.99
CA GLN A 16 -3.60 -4.94 -11.40
C GLN A 16 -3.57 -4.89 -9.87
N SER A 17 -3.00 -3.83 -9.28
CA SER A 17 -3.04 -3.64 -7.83
C SER A 17 -4.47 -3.49 -7.31
N ILE A 18 -5.31 -2.71 -8.03
CA ILE A 18 -6.73 -2.56 -7.71
C ILE A 18 -7.46 -3.91 -7.72
N ASN A 19 -7.28 -4.71 -8.77
CA ASN A 19 -7.89 -6.03 -8.90
C ASN A 19 -7.45 -6.95 -7.74
N GLY A 20 -6.16 -6.97 -7.44
CA GLY A 20 -5.60 -7.74 -6.33
C GLY A 20 -6.15 -7.31 -4.97
N ILE A 21 -6.30 -6.01 -4.73
CA ILE A 21 -6.92 -5.49 -3.49
C ILE A 21 -8.37 -5.96 -3.37
N ILE A 22 -9.16 -5.84 -4.44
CA ILE A 22 -10.56 -6.30 -4.45
C ILE A 22 -10.63 -7.82 -4.21
N SER A 23 -9.76 -8.59 -4.87
CA SER A 23 -9.67 -10.05 -4.68
C SER A 23 -9.30 -10.41 -3.23
N ALA A 24 -8.34 -9.69 -2.64
CA ALA A 24 -7.89 -9.93 -1.27
C ALA A 24 -8.95 -9.55 -0.23
N LEU A 25 -9.58 -8.39 -0.36
CA LEU A 25 -10.54 -7.88 0.62
C LEU A 25 -11.96 -8.43 0.44
N GLY A 26 -12.24 -9.06 -0.70
CA GLY A 26 -13.47 -9.85 -0.94
C GLY A 26 -14.76 -9.06 -0.75
N ASN A 27 -15.67 -9.57 0.08
CA ASN A 27 -17.04 -9.11 0.22
C ASN A 27 -17.23 -7.77 0.95
N ASN A 28 -16.31 -6.82 0.79
CA ASN A 28 -16.52 -5.44 1.21
C ASN A 28 -17.31 -4.66 0.15
N LYS A 29 -17.84 -3.52 0.53
CA LYS A 29 -18.42 -2.56 -0.44
C LYS A 29 -17.32 -1.65 -0.94
N TYR A 30 -17.30 -1.39 -2.25
CA TYR A 30 -16.29 -0.54 -2.86
C TYR A 30 -16.93 0.73 -3.42
N LYS A 31 -16.38 1.88 -3.03
CA LYS A 31 -16.70 3.20 -3.58
C LYS A 31 -15.47 3.65 -4.36
N ILE A 32 -15.56 3.60 -5.67
CA ILE A 32 -14.45 3.99 -6.54
C ILE A 32 -14.38 5.51 -6.62
N PHE A 33 -13.16 6.05 -6.53
CA PHE A 33 -12.94 7.47 -6.78
C PHE A 33 -11.72 7.68 -7.69
N THR A 34 -11.79 8.76 -8.44
CA THR A 34 -10.78 9.19 -9.40
C THR A 34 -10.43 10.66 -9.09
N LYS A 35 -9.70 11.31 -9.97
CA LYS A 35 -9.42 12.75 -9.87
C LYS A 35 -10.67 13.67 -9.96
N HIS A 36 -11.83 13.12 -10.29
CA HIS A 36 -13.05 13.88 -10.57
C HIS A 36 -14.02 13.96 -9.39
N GLU A 37 -14.03 12.96 -8.51
CA GLU A 37 -14.94 12.87 -7.36
C GLU A 37 -14.40 13.69 -6.17
N VAL A 38 -14.33 15.01 -6.32
CA VAL A 38 -13.77 15.94 -5.31
C VAL A 38 -14.92 16.69 -4.62
N GLU A 39 -15.78 15.96 -3.92
CA GLU A 39 -16.83 16.51 -3.08
C GLU A 39 -16.41 16.42 -1.61
N ASP A 40 -16.68 17.47 -0.82
CA ASP A 40 -16.24 17.56 0.58
C ASP A 40 -16.76 16.41 1.45
N ASN A 41 -17.93 15.84 1.10
CA ASN A 41 -18.58 14.74 1.81
C ASN A 41 -18.35 13.37 1.18
N PHE A 42 -17.50 13.24 0.15
CA PHE A 42 -17.32 11.97 -0.56
C PHE A 42 -16.92 10.81 0.36
N PHE A 43 -16.14 11.07 1.40
CA PHE A 43 -15.64 10.05 2.32
C PHE A 43 -16.48 9.90 3.60
N ASP A 44 -17.61 10.58 3.76
CA ASP A 44 -18.38 10.57 5.01
C ASP A 44 -18.92 9.18 5.38
N ASP A 45 -19.36 8.39 4.39
CA ASP A 45 -19.84 7.03 4.54
C ASP A 45 -18.75 5.94 4.39
N VAL A 46 -17.48 6.35 4.29
CA VAL A 46 -16.35 5.45 4.06
C VAL A 46 -15.68 5.06 5.37
N ASP A 47 -15.40 3.77 5.55
CA ASP A 47 -14.63 3.25 6.69
C ASP A 47 -13.11 3.28 6.42
N ILE A 48 -12.71 3.01 5.17
CA ILE A 48 -11.32 2.84 4.76
C ILE A 48 -11.07 3.57 3.44
N VAL A 49 -10.09 4.45 3.41
CA VAL A 49 -9.51 4.97 2.15
C VAL A 49 -8.31 4.10 1.78
N CYS A 50 -8.31 3.55 0.58
CA CYS A 50 -7.24 2.69 0.08
C CYS A 50 -6.62 3.28 -1.19
N ILE A 51 -5.32 3.56 -1.15
CA ILE A 51 -4.52 4.03 -2.29
C ILE A 51 -3.61 2.89 -2.73
N PRO A 52 -3.77 2.38 -3.98
CA PRO A 52 -3.01 1.24 -4.49
C PRO A 52 -1.60 1.61 -4.93
N GLY A 53 -0.84 0.60 -5.36
CA GLY A 53 0.40 0.77 -6.09
C GLY A 53 0.19 1.52 -7.42
N GLY A 54 1.23 2.20 -7.89
CA GLY A 54 1.17 3.05 -9.08
C GLY A 54 2.31 2.82 -10.06
N VAL A 55 2.30 3.62 -11.10
CA VAL A 55 3.30 3.63 -12.17
C VAL A 55 4.05 4.97 -12.16
N GLY A 56 5.37 4.93 -12.17
CA GLY A 56 6.24 6.10 -12.06
C GLY A 56 6.65 6.39 -10.61
N ASP A 57 7.14 7.58 -10.36
CA ASP A 57 7.46 8.08 -9.02
C ASP A 57 6.23 8.63 -8.28
N ALA A 58 6.40 9.02 -7.01
CA ALA A 58 5.30 9.47 -6.17
C ALA A 58 4.59 10.70 -6.74
N ASP A 59 5.33 11.61 -7.39
CA ASP A 59 4.76 12.83 -8.02
C ASP A 59 3.79 12.49 -9.17
N SER A 60 3.84 11.28 -9.69
CA SER A 60 2.92 10.84 -10.75
C SER A 60 1.44 10.86 -10.33
N TYR A 61 1.15 10.89 -9.02
CA TYR A 61 -0.21 11.01 -8.49
C TYR A 61 -0.64 12.45 -8.22
N ASP A 62 0.26 13.43 -8.21
CA ASP A 62 -0.06 14.83 -7.86
C ASP A 62 -1.28 15.34 -8.60
N TYR A 63 -1.29 15.24 -9.92
CA TYR A 63 -2.38 15.74 -10.74
C TYR A 63 -3.75 15.10 -10.42
N SER A 64 -3.74 13.85 -9.96
CA SER A 64 -4.98 13.07 -9.77
C SER A 64 -5.43 13.00 -8.32
N LEU A 65 -4.53 13.11 -7.36
CA LEU A 65 -4.81 12.83 -5.97
C LEU A 65 -4.71 14.07 -5.05
N ILE A 66 -3.92 15.09 -5.42
CA ILE A 66 -3.66 16.24 -4.56
C ILE A 66 -4.96 16.98 -4.16
N ARG A 67 -5.96 17.02 -5.04
CA ARG A 67 -7.24 17.66 -4.77
C ARG A 67 -8.05 16.95 -3.68
N HIS A 68 -7.80 15.64 -3.48
CA HIS A 68 -8.43 14.84 -2.43
C HIS A 68 -7.68 14.90 -1.10
N ALA A 69 -6.46 15.45 -1.07
CA ALA A 69 -5.62 15.44 0.12
C ALA A 69 -6.30 16.03 1.36
N PRO A 70 -7.00 17.19 1.30
CA PRO A 70 -7.70 17.71 2.46
C PRO A 70 -8.82 16.79 2.97
N ALA A 71 -9.61 16.19 2.07
CA ALA A 71 -10.69 15.28 2.44
C ALA A 71 -10.18 13.95 3.00
N ILE A 72 -9.09 13.41 2.41
CA ILE A 72 -8.43 12.19 2.92
C ILE A 72 -7.81 12.47 4.29
N LYS A 73 -7.15 13.62 4.46
CA LYS A 73 -6.58 14.00 5.76
C LYS A 73 -7.68 14.15 6.82
N LYS A 74 -8.78 14.82 6.53
CA LYS A 74 -9.95 14.93 7.43
C LYS A 74 -10.46 13.55 7.82
N HIS A 75 -10.63 12.64 6.86
CA HIS A 75 -11.06 11.25 7.08
C HIS A 75 -10.15 10.52 8.09
N VAL A 76 -8.84 10.68 7.96
CA VAL A 76 -7.85 10.08 8.87
C VAL A 76 -7.88 10.75 10.25
N ASP A 77 -7.94 12.09 10.29
CA ASP A 77 -7.99 12.86 11.54
C ASP A 77 -9.27 12.55 12.37
N GLU A 78 -10.35 12.14 11.71
CA GLU A 78 -11.58 11.63 12.34
C GLU A 78 -11.47 10.18 12.87
N GLY A 79 -10.29 9.57 12.78
CA GLY A 79 -10.01 8.21 13.25
C GLY A 79 -10.42 7.09 12.29
N LYS A 80 -10.88 7.43 11.09
CA LYS A 80 -11.17 6.46 10.03
C LYS A 80 -9.87 5.96 9.39
N LYS A 81 -9.91 4.85 8.67
CA LYS A 81 -8.72 4.10 8.29
C LYS A 81 -8.15 4.52 6.94
N TYR A 82 -6.82 4.50 6.85
CA TYR A 82 -6.08 4.67 5.61
C TYR A 82 -5.20 3.45 5.34
N ILE A 83 -5.20 2.96 4.10
CA ILE A 83 -4.30 1.91 3.62
C ILE A 83 -3.57 2.43 2.39
N GLY A 84 -2.24 2.44 2.46
CA GLY A 84 -1.38 2.76 1.33
C GLY A 84 -0.50 1.58 0.96
N ILE A 85 -0.50 1.18 -0.32
CA ILE A 85 0.35 0.12 -0.84
C ILE A 85 1.33 0.70 -1.86
N CYS A 86 2.63 0.48 -1.68
CA CYS A 86 3.69 0.96 -2.56
C CYS A 86 3.56 2.48 -2.82
N MET A 87 3.10 2.90 -3.98
CA MET A 87 2.83 4.32 -4.29
C MET A 87 1.90 4.97 -3.26
N GLY A 88 0.83 4.29 -2.87
CA GLY A 88 -0.09 4.77 -1.84
C GLY A 88 0.56 4.92 -0.47
N ALA A 89 1.58 4.11 -0.17
CA ALA A 89 2.35 4.28 1.05
C ALA A 89 3.23 5.54 0.99
N TYR A 90 3.89 5.81 -0.13
CA TYR A 90 4.65 7.06 -0.32
C TYR A 90 3.77 8.30 -0.13
N TRP A 91 2.50 8.23 -0.56
CA TRP A 91 1.56 9.36 -0.45
C TRP A 91 1.16 9.73 0.98
N ALA A 92 1.37 8.86 1.97
CA ALA A 92 1.15 9.18 3.38
C ALA A 92 2.19 10.17 3.95
N ASP A 93 3.32 10.37 3.26
CA ASP A 93 4.42 11.25 3.67
C ASP A 93 3.99 12.73 3.82
N SER A 94 4.81 13.46 4.56
CA SER A 94 4.62 14.89 4.83
C SER A 94 4.59 15.78 3.57
N LEU A 95 5.21 15.33 2.48
CA LEU A 95 5.23 16.04 1.20
C LEU A 95 3.89 15.97 0.46
N TYR A 96 3.04 15.00 0.78
CA TYR A 96 1.78 14.74 0.07
C TYR A 96 0.56 14.88 1.00
N LEU A 97 0.06 13.78 1.56
CA LEU A 97 -1.12 13.81 2.44
C LEU A 97 -0.81 14.33 3.85
N ASN A 98 0.44 14.23 4.28
CA ASN A 98 0.89 14.61 5.63
C ASN A 98 -0.01 14.04 6.74
N ILE A 99 -0.25 12.73 6.67
CA ILE A 99 -1.13 12.03 7.61
C ILE A 99 -0.36 11.21 8.66
N LEU A 100 0.97 11.08 8.52
CA LEU A 100 1.78 10.20 9.37
C LEU A 100 2.92 10.96 10.08
N PRO A 101 2.64 11.85 11.03
CA PRO A 101 3.66 12.65 11.70
C PRO A 101 4.68 11.77 12.46
N GLY A 102 5.96 12.13 12.33
CA GLY A 102 7.06 11.44 13.02
C GLY A 102 7.52 10.13 12.36
N VAL A 103 6.97 9.79 11.19
CA VAL A 103 7.45 8.70 10.34
C VAL A 103 7.88 9.25 9.00
N LYS A 104 9.11 8.93 8.59
CA LYS A 104 9.65 9.26 7.28
C LYS A 104 9.51 8.05 6.36
N ILE A 105 9.01 8.27 5.18
CA ILE A 105 8.82 7.24 4.15
C ILE A 105 9.92 7.40 3.11
N GLU A 106 10.74 6.37 2.93
CA GLU A 106 11.90 6.43 2.06
C GLU A 106 11.90 5.25 1.08
N GLN A 107 12.48 5.49 -0.08
CA GLN A 107 12.68 4.44 -1.08
C GLN A 107 13.62 3.36 -0.53
N TYR A 108 13.20 2.08 -0.58
CA TYR A 108 13.99 0.98 -0.02
C TYR A 108 15.30 0.74 -0.77
N ILE A 109 15.29 0.79 -2.10
CA ILE A 109 16.45 0.41 -2.94
C ILE A 109 17.68 1.31 -2.77
N ILE A 110 17.52 2.52 -2.20
CA ILE A 110 18.64 3.44 -1.91
C ILE A 110 19.17 3.31 -0.48
N GLN A 111 18.56 2.47 0.36
CA GLN A 111 18.97 2.32 1.75
C GLN A 111 20.24 1.46 1.88
N PRO A 112 21.01 1.63 2.98
CA PRO A 112 22.15 0.78 3.26
C PRO A 112 21.79 -0.71 3.37
N SER A 113 22.68 -1.57 2.90
CA SER A 113 22.57 -3.04 3.04
C SER A 113 21.32 -3.65 2.39
N THR A 114 20.74 -2.99 1.40
CA THR A 114 19.62 -3.54 0.63
C THR A 114 20.06 -4.69 -0.27
N CYS A 115 19.17 -5.64 -0.50
CA CYS A 115 19.42 -6.77 -1.41
C CYS A 115 19.08 -6.45 -2.87
N THR A 116 18.71 -5.21 -3.17
CA THR A 116 18.44 -4.71 -4.53
C THR A 116 18.64 -3.20 -4.58
N HIS A 117 19.24 -2.69 -5.66
CA HIS A 117 19.61 -1.28 -5.83
C HIS A 117 19.00 -0.66 -7.10
N ARG A 118 17.99 -1.30 -7.66
CA ARG A 118 17.27 -0.79 -8.85
C ARG A 118 15.80 -1.21 -8.81
N PRO A 119 14.89 -0.40 -9.38
CA PRO A 119 13.50 -0.78 -9.54
C PRO A 119 13.37 -1.91 -10.56
N HIS A 120 12.87 -3.06 -10.13
CA HIS A 120 12.54 -4.18 -11.00
C HIS A 120 11.68 -5.20 -10.26
N ALA A 121 10.88 -5.95 -11.00
CA ALA A 121 10.08 -7.04 -10.45
C ALA A 121 10.96 -8.10 -9.77
N LYS A 122 10.67 -8.38 -8.51
CA LYS A 122 11.41 -9.34 -7.68
C LYS A 122 10.47 -10.02 -6.68
N ALA A 123 10.66 -11.32 -6.45
CA ALA A 123 10.13 -12.00 -5.30
C ALA A 123 11.08 -11.77 -4.11
N MET A 124 10.78 -10.76 -3.32
CA MET A 124 11.58 -10.33 -2.17
C MET A 124 11.35 -11.27 -0.99
N ASP A 125 12.44 -11.62 -0.29
CA ASP A 125 12.33 -12.26 1.02
C ASP A 125 11.79 -11.24 2.01
N ILE A 126 10.65 -11.55 2.62
CA ILE A 126 9.98 -10.72 3.61
C ILE A 126 9.71 -11.56 4.85
N GLU A 127 9.96 -11.02 6.02
CA GLU A 127 9.44 -11.59 7.25
C GLU A 127 8.12 -10.88 7.57
N TRP A 128 7.00 -11.59 7.45
CA TRP A 128 5.67 -11.04 7.71
C TRP A 128 5.11 -11.68 8.99
N MET A 129 4.98 -10.90 10.05
CA MET A 129 4.53 -11.37 11.38
C MET A 129 5.27 -12.65 11.83
N GLY A 130 6.60 -12.68 11.64
CA GLY A 130 7.46 -13.81 12.00
C GLY A 130 7.49 -14.96 10.98
N SER A 131 6.67 -14.92 9.93
CA SER A 131 6.69 -15.93 8.85
C SER A 131 7.52 -15.45 7.67
N LYS A 132 8.31 -16.37 7.08
CA LYS A 132 9.11 -16.08 5.87
C LYS A 132 8.26 -16.18 4.62
N GLU A 133 8.25 -15.12 3.84
CA GLU A 133 7.46 -14.99 2.61
C GLU A 133 8.34 -14.58 1.43
N LYS A 134 7.94 -14.98 0.21
CA LYS A 134 8.49 -14.48 -1.07
C LYS A 134 7.45 -13.56 -1.70
N MET A 135 7.51 -12.26 -1.39
CA MET A 135 6.48 -11.30 -1.76
C MET A 135 6.89 -10.45 -2.96
N TYR A 136 5.94 -10.11 -3.82
CA TYR A 136 6.21 -9.26 -4.98
C TYR A 136 6.68 -7.88 -4.53
N PHE A 137 7.76 -7.41 -5.13
CA PHE A 137 8.37 -6.11 -4.90
C PHE A 137 8.67 -5.41 -6.23
N TYR A 138 8.43 -4.12 -6.29
CA TYR A 138 8.87 -3.24 -7.38
C TYR A 138 9.02 -1.82 -6.84
N ASP A 139 10.25 -1.46 -6.44
CA ASP A 139 10.58 -0.11 -5.94
C ASP A 139 9.72 0.38 -4.75
N GLY A 140 9.44 -0.50 -3.81
CA GLY A 140 8.67 -0.17 -2.63
C GLY A 140 9.43 0.67 -1.61
N CYS A 141 8.69 1.21 -0.65
CA CYS A 141 9.21 2.05 0.43
C CYS A 141 9.60 1.27 1.68
N THR A 142 10.34 1.94 2.55
CA THR A 142 10.60 1.58 3.94
C THR A 142 10.26 2.76 4.85
N PHE A 143 10.20 2.51 6.15
CA PHE A 143 9.70 3.47 7.14
C PHE A 143 10.75 3.71 8.22
N LYS A 144 11.01 4.98 8.56
CA LYS A 144 11.91 5.40 9.64
C LYS A 144 11.17 6.26 10.64
N GLY A 145 11.40 6.04 11.91
CA GLY A 145 10.77 6.76 13.00
C GLY A 145 10.46 5.87 14.18
N SER A 146 9.48 6.28 14.97
CA SER A 146 9.06 5.56 16.18
C SER A 146 7.54 5.55 16.33
N ASN A 147 7.04 4.79 17.30
CA ASN A 147 5.63 4.72 17.64
C ASN A 147 4.76 4.16 16.50
N PHE A 148 5.24 3.10 15.84
CA PHE A 148 4.45 2.27 14.94
C PHE A 148 4.71 0.78 15.21
N ASN A 149 3.76 -0.05 14.87
CA ASN A 149 3.90 -1.50 14.89
C ASN A 149 4.48 -1.97 13.56
N THR A 150 5.62 -2.64 13.58
CA THR A 150 6.20 -3.28 12.39
C THR A 150 5.51 -4.61 12.15
N ILE A 151 4.88 -4.73 10.98
CA ILE A 151 4.16 -5.93 10.56
C ILE A 151 5.05 -6.82 9.67
N ALA A 152 5.88 -6.19 8.84
CA ALA A 152 6.79 -6.91 7.96
C ALA A 152 8.18 -6.25 7.90
N LEU A 153 9.20 -7.08 7.69
CA LEU A 153 10.60 -6.67 7.58
C LEU A 153 11.20 -7.09 6.24
N TYR A 154 12.00 -6.22 5.67
CA TYR A 154 12.93 -6.54 4.59
C TYR A 154 14.12 -7.37 5.10
N PRO A 155 14.93 -8.01 4.20
CA PRO A 155 16.06 -8.84 4.60
C PRO A 155 17.14 -8.12 5.43
N ASN A 156 17.24 -6.81 5.31
CA ASN A 156 18.16 -5.97 6.08
C ASN A 156 17.58 -5.48 7.42
N GLY A 157 16.42 -5.99 7.83
CA GLY A 157 15.74 -5.62 9.08
C GLY A 157 14.95 -4.31 9.03
N MET A 158 14.92 -3.62 7.89
CA MET A 158 14.10 -2.40 7.75
C MET A 158 12.61 -2.74 7.59
N PRO A 159 11.69 -1.91 8.12
CA PRO A 159 10.25 -2.13 7.99
C PRO A 159 9.79 -2.15 6.52
N ALA A 160 9.04 -3.18 6.15
CA ALA A 160 8.38 -3.35 4.85
C ALA A 160 6.87 -3.09 4.93
N ALA A 161 6.27 -3.26 6.10
CA ALA A 161 4.90 -2.86 6.39
C ALA A 161 4.77 -2.43 7.86
N ILE A 162 3.96 -1.41 8.09
CA ILE A 162 3.72 -0.84 9.42
C ILE A 162 2.24 -0.54 9.63
N ILE A 163 1.84 -0.52 10.91
CA ILE A 163 0.58 0.08 11.38
C ILE A 163 0.92 1.13 12.43
N LYS A 164 0.39 2.34 12.24
CA LYS A 164 0.43 3.40 13.24
C LYS A 164 -0.97 4.00 13.37
N ASP A 165 -1.54 3.89 14.56
CA ASP A 165 -2.90 4.32 14.85
C ASP A 165 -3.92 3.73 13.84
N ASN A 166 -4.58 4.57 13.06
CA ASN A 166 -5.54 4.20 12.03
C ASN A 166 -4.95 4.14 10.61
N ILE A 167 -3.62 4.11 10.47
CA ILE A 167 -2.92 4.12 9.18
C ILE A 167 -2.11 2.85 9.01
N GLY A 168 -2.37 2.11 7.93
CA GLY A 168 -1.60 0.95 7.51
C GLY A 168 -0.84 1.22 6.21
N LEU A 169 0.47 1.01 6.22
CA LEU A 169 1.33 1.23 5.05
C LEU A 169 2.13 -0.01 4.71
N ILE A 170 2.24 -0.32 3.42
CA ILE A 170 2.88 -1.51 2.89
C ILE A 170 3.79 -1.12 1.72
N GLY A 171 5.09 -1.43 1.82
CA GLY A 171 6.07 -1.16 0.76
C GLY A 171 6.20 -2.28 -0.28
N VAL A 172 5.64 -3.45 -0.02
CA VAL A 172 5.60 -4.62 -0.91
C VAL A 172 4.17 -4.86 -1.41
N HIS A 173 3.94 -5.91 -2.22
CA HIS A 173 2.64 -6.12 -2.85
C HIS A 173 1.99 -7.45 -2.43
N PRO A 174 1.37 -7.54 -1.23
CA PRO A 174 0.61 -8.73 -0.82
C PRO A 174 -0.65 -8.96 -1.67
N GLU A 175 -1.16 -7.91 -2.32
CA GLU A 175 -2.29 -7.96 -3.25
C GLU A 175 -1.92 -8.55 -4.62
N SER A 176 -0.62 -8.81 -4.88
CA SER A 176 -0.17 -9.29 -6.18
C SER A 176 -0.89 -10.55 -6.63
N GLU A 177 -1.25 -10.61 -7.90
CA GLU A 177 -1.95 -11.71 -8.54
C GLU A 177 -0.98 -12.61 -9.34
N GLU A 178 -1.44 -13.79 -9.73
CA GLU A 178 -0.65 -14.77 -10.47
C GLU A 178 0.00 -14.20 -11.73
N VAL A 179 -0.73 -13.37 -12.45
CA VAL A 179 -0.26 -12.74 -13.70
C VAL A 179 1.01 -11.90 -13.50
N TRP A 180 1.20 -11.28 -12.33
CA TRP A 180 2.41 -10.48 -12.04
C TRP A 180 3.66 -11.34 -12.02
N TYR A 181 3.56 -12.58 -11.52
CA TYR A 181 4.66 -13.54 -11.47
C TYR A 181 4.92 -14.19 -12.82
N HIS A 182 3.94 -14.18 -13.72
CA HIS A 182 4.05 -14.80 -15.03
C HIS A 182 4.74 -13.94 -16.09
N TYR A 183 4.85 -12.64 -15.89
CA TYR A 183 5.60 -11.76 -16.81
C TYR A 183 7.08 -12.13 -16.95
N HIS A 184 7.65 -12.79 -15.93
CA HIS A 184 9.05 -13.16 -15.91
C HIS A 184 9.21 -14.64 -15.52
N SER A 185 9.95 -15.42 -16.35
CA SER A 185 10.11 -16.86 -16.13
C SER A 185 10.68 -17.22 -14.75
N TRP A 186 11.60 -16.39 -14.22
CA TRP A 186 12.19 -16.59 -12.89
C TRP A 186 11.24 -16.30 -11.73
N MET A 187 10.15 -15.56 -11.97
CA MET A 187 9.17 -15.22 -10.94
C MET A 187 8.10 -16.29 -10.76
N LYS A 188 7.74 -17.03 -11.81
CA LYS A 188 6.61 -17.99 -11.82
C LYS A 188 6.59 -18.92 -10.62
N ARG A 189 7.76 -19.48 -10.25
CA ARG A 189 7.89 -20.42 -9.13
C ARG A 189 7.60 -19.81 -7.74
N HIS A 190 7.49 -18.49 -7.67
CA HIS A 190 7.25 -17.75 -6.43
C HIS A 190 5.79 -17.33 -6.26
N TRP A 191 4.92 -17.69 -7.20
CA TRP A 191 3.49 -17.49 -7.02
C TRP A 191 3.00 -18.27 -5.78
N HIS A 192 2.33 -17.55 -4.90
CA HIS A 192 1.93 -18.02 -3.56
C HIS A 192 0.53 -18.67 -3.52
N GLY A 193 -0.14 -18.86 -4.68
CA GLY A 193 -1.47 -19.49 -4.76
C GLY A 193 -2.57 -18.70 -4.03
N GLY A 194 -2.47 -17.36 -3.98
CA GLY A 194 -3.42 -16.48 -3.28
C GLY A 194 -3.17 -16.32 -1.76
N ARG A 195 -2.18 -17.01 -1.19
CA ARG A 195 -1.91 -16.95 0.28
C ARG A 195 -1.61 -15.53 0.77
N HIS A 196 -0.90 -14.70 0.00
CA HIS A 196 -0.60 -13.32 0.40
C HIS A 196 -1.85 -12.43 0.46
N HIS A 197 -2.92 -12.75 -0.27
CA HIS A 197 -4.20 -12.08 -0.11
C HIS A 197 -4.78 -12.26 1.30
N ASN A 198 -4.56 -13.41 1.95
CA ASN A 198 -4.94 -13.61 3.35
C ASN A 198 -4.09 -12.73 4.27
N LEU A 199 -2.79 -12.60 4.00
CA LEU A 199 -1.92 -11.70 4.78
C LEU A 199 -2.38 -10.24 4.68
N LEU A 200 -2.79 -9.77 3.50
CA LEU A 200 -3.36 -8.45 3.33
C LEU A 200 -4.69 -8.32 4.09
N ARG A 201 -5.54 -9.33 4.05
CA ARG A 201 -6.82 -9.34 4.79
C ARG A 201 -6.60 -9.25 6.29
N ASP A 202 -5.65 -10.03 6.82
CA ASP A 202 -5.30 -10.02 8.24
C ASP A 202 -4.68 -8.67 8.65
N PHE A 203 -3.86 -8.06 7.77
CA PHE A 203 -3.32 -6.72 7.97
C PHE A 203 -4.45 -5.68 8.11
N VAL A 204 -5.42 -5.70 7.20
CA VAL A 204 -6.59 -4.81 7.24
C VAL A 204 -7.46 -5.08 8.46
N PHE A 205 -7.63 -6.35 8.84
CA PHE A 205 -8.36 -6.71 10.06
C PHE A 205 -7.69 -6.09 11.30
N ASN A 206 -6.38 -6.23 11.45
CA ASN A 206 -5.62 -5.64 12.57
C ASN A 206 -5.67 -4.10 12.58
N LEU A 207 -5.87 -3.46 11.42
CA LEU A 207 -6.02 -2.01 11.32
C LEU A 207 -7.40 -1.55 11.79
N VAL A 208 -8.45 -2.36 11.65
CA VAL A 208 -9.84 -1.97 11.93
C VAL A 208 -10.37 -2.47 13.28
N THR A 209 -9.59 -3.26 14.00
CA THR A 209 -9.86 -3.67 15.38
C THR A 209 -9.30 -2.67 16.37
#